data_4db5a3289ec932ab3abab538fb152c4b
#
_entry.id   4db5a3289ec932ab3abab538fb152c4b
#
_cell.length_a   1.000
_cell.length_b   1.000
_cell.length_c   1.000
_cell.angle_alpha   90.00
_cell.angle_beta   90.00
_cell.angle_gamma   90.00
#
_symmetry.space_group_name_H-M   'P 1'
#
loop_
_entity.id
_entity.type
_entity.pdbx_description
1 polymer ?
#
loop_
_entity_poly.entity_id
_entity_poly.type
_entity_poly.pdbx_seq_one_letter_code
_entity_poly.pdbx_strand_id
1 'polypeptide(L)'
;SDFSLEAHMNSLFRSVTVMAVMIAALPALAEGTRRDLPMHKDLRTKFEAGIKKFNDNFEGAFAAEFIDLTDGQRVMINQDVVMATASTIKVSILVELFRQAEQKPGLLKQQRPFKSNEATGRGGMGKLLSADSAVSVEDIAKIMINLSENTATNLMIDEVGMENVNKNNVAMGLKTMKLRRKMLDTETQAAGGDNSSSTADGATLMYKIATCDLPVSKASCARIREIMEIPQPEHPAKDPIPANVPVAFKWGGLEGVSNGWGIVNLPDRPYIFIINTSYGPRDPSATVRGASQLAFDYYSRLARSTEYGSRVPAAVMAKARADKAASK
;
A
#
# COMPACT_ATOMS: atom_id res chain seq x y z
N SER A 1 68.49 33.11 44.32
CA SER A 1 67.47 32.59 45.24
C SER A 1 66.35 31.94 44.49
N ASP A 2 66.40 30.67 44.25
CA ASP A 2 65.83 29.64 45.08
C ASP A 2 64.32 29.80 45.22
N PHE A 3 63.59 28.94 44.69
CA PHE A 3 62.95 27.79 45.27
C PHE A 3 62.07 27.05 44.26
N SER A 4 62.43 25.83 44.02
CA SER A 4 61.69 24.66 43.73
C SER A 4 60.21 24.69 44.18
N LEU A 5 59.35 24.24 43.36
CA LEU A 5 58.25 23.42 43.83
C LEU A 5 57.83 22.40 42.70
N GLU A 6 58.49 21.23 42.92
CA GLU A 6 57.85 19.99 42.48
C GLU A 6 56.56 19.80 43.23
N ALA A 7 55.72 19.12 42.60
CA ALA A 7 54.75 18.17 43.12
C ALA A 7 53.28 18.45 42.72
N HIS A 8 52.80 17.45 42.15
CA HIS A 8 51.49 16.89 42.04
C HIS A 8 50.81 16.97 40.65
N MET A 9 51.43 16.26 39.74
CA MET A 9 50.66 15.61 38.67
C MET A 9 49.95 14.40 39.27
N ASN A 10 48.74 14.61 39.75
CA ASN A 10 47.85 13.52 40.10
C ASN A 10 46.68 13.48 39.08
N SER A 11 46.80 12.51 38.21
CA SER A 11 45.77 11.53 37.92
C SER A 11 44.34 12.06 37.91
N LEU A 12 43.87 12.43 36.76
CA LEU A 12 42.48 12.37 36.43
C LEU A 12 42.33 11.59 35.11
N PHE A 13 42.54 10.27 35.22
CA PHE A 13 41.97 9.34 34.26
C PHE A 13 40.45 9.44 34.36
N ARG A 14 39.83 10.26 33.54
CA ARG A 14 38.40 10.18 33.27
C ARG A 14 38.19 8.95 32.41
N SER A 15 37.70 7.91 33.04
CA SER A 15 37.13 6.74 32.39
C SER A 15 36.00 7.20 31.46
N VAL A 16 36.28 7.25 30.16
CA VAL A 16 35.23 7.32 29.14
C VAL A 16 34.64 5.92 29.10
N THR A 17 33.56 5.75 29.85
CA THR A 17 32.70 4.58 29.71
C THR A 17 32.04 4.68 28.31
N VAL A 18 32.65 3.98 27.36
CA VAL A 18 32.00 3.72 26.08
C VAL A 18 30.78 2.85 26.39
N MET A 19 29.62 3.48 26.48
CA MET A 19 28.33 2.80 26.55
C MET A 19 28.13 2.15 25.17
N ALA A 20 28.57 0.91 25.05
CA ALA A 20 28.21 0.06 23.92
C ALA A 20 26.69 -0.06 23.93
N VAL A 21 26.04 0.71 23.09
CA VAL A 21 24.63 0.47 22.75
C VAL A 21 24.62 -0.90 22.08
N MET A 22 24.33 -1.93 22.86
CA MET A 22 23.89 -3.19 22.32
C MET A 22 22.59 -2.88 21.55
N ILE A 23 22.71 -2.72 20.24
CA ILE A 23 21.61 -2.94 19.34
C ILE A 23 21.26 -4.41 19.56
N ALA A 24 20.26 -4.64 20.40
CA ALA A 24 19.62 -5.94 20.48
C ALA A 24 19.14 -6.23 19.05
N ALA A 25 19.88 -7.05 18.33
CA ALA A 25 19.40 -7.69 17.13
C ALA A 25 18.09 -8.33 17.55
N LEU A 26 16.99 -7.81 17.02
CA LEU A 26 15.72 -8.50 17.07
C LEU A 26 16.05 -9.94 16.65
N PRO A 27 15.70 -10.95 17.47
CA PRO A 27 15.87 -12.31 17.03
C PRO A 27 15.16 -12.40 15.69
N ALA A 28 15.91 -12.72 14.64
CA ALA A 28 15.32 -13.17 13.39
C ALA A 28 14.31 -14.24 13.82
N LEU A 29 13.03 -13.87 13.78
CA LEU A 29 11.96 -14.82 14.01
C LEU A 29 12.30 -16.01 13.15
N ALA A 30 12.24 -17.19 13.74
CA ALA A 30 12.60 -18.43 13.07
C ALA A 30 11.86 -18.53 11.72
N GLU A 31 12.45 -17.94 10.71
CA GLU A 31 11.91 -17.82 9.34
C GLU A 31 11.81 -19.18 8.63
N GLY A 32 12.46 -20.21 9.18
CA GLY A 32 12.60 -21.49 8.50
C GLY A 32 11.45 -22.48 8.71
N THR A 33 10.76 -22.45 9.84
CA THR A 33 9.97 -23.63 10.25
C THR A 33 8.54 -23.68 9.70
N ARG A 34 7.89 -22.56 9.38
CA ARG A 34 6.51 -22.59 8.84
C ARG A 34 6.43 -22.71 7.32
N ARG A 35 7.46 -22.28 6.58
CA ARG A 35 7.49 -22.33 5.11
C ARG A 35 7.51 -23.75 4.54
N ASP A 36 8.11 -24.65 5.25
CA ASP A 36 8.43 -25.99 4.75
C ASP A 36 7.48 -27.08 5.24
N LEU A 37 6.44 -26.74 6.01
CA LEU A 37 5.43 -27.70 6.41
C LEU A 37 4.68 -28.23 5.18
N PRO A 38 4.60 -29.55 4.96
CA PRO A 38 3.94 -30.13 3.78
C PRO A 38 2.51 -29.64 3.60
N MET A 39 1.76 -29.46 4.70
CA MET A 39 0.39 -28.94 4.67
C MET A 39 0.31 -27.47 4.21
N HIS A 40 1.25 -26.62 4.60
CA HIS A 40 1.28 -25.21 4.13
C HIS A 40 1.58 -25.15 2.63
N LYS A 41 2.48 -26.02 2.14
CA LYS A 41 2.77 -26.15 0.73
C LYS A 41 1.53 -26.61 -0.05
N ASP A 42 0.82 -27.62 0.44
CA ASP A 42 -0.42 -28.12 -0.18
C ASP A 42 -1.51 -27.03 -0.21
N LEU A 43 -1.71 -26.29 0.90
CA LEU A 43 -2.66 -25.18 0.95
C LEU A 43 -2.30 -24.09 -0.05
N ARG A 44 -1.03 -23.73 -0.19
CA ARG A 44 -0.57 -22.75 -1.17
C ARG A 44 -0.81 -23.22 -2.59
N THR A 45 -0.47 -24.47 -2.92
CA THR A 45 -0.74 -25.06 -4.24
C THR A 45 -2.23 -25.01 -4.58
N LYS A 46 -3.11 -25.27 -3.61
CA LYS A 46 -4.57 -25.15 -3.80
C LYS A 46 -5.00 -23.69 -3.99
N PHE A 47 -4.39 -22.76 -3.29
CA PHE A 47 -4.64 -21.32 -3.47
C PHE A 47 -4.20 -20.88 -4.87
N GLU A 48 -2.98 -21.21 -5.30
CA GLU A 48 -2.47 -20.93 -6.65
C GLU A 48 -3.38 -21.50 -7.74
N ALA A 49 -3.80 -22.76 -7.59
CA ALA A 49 -4.73 -23.39 -8.53
C ALA A 49 -6.10 -22.71 -8.57
N GLY A 50 -6.57 -22.21 -7.43
CA GLY A 50 -7.82 -21.43 -7.33
C GLY A 50 -7.71 -20.10 -8.05
N ILE A 51 -6.62 -19.35 -7.85
CA ILE A 51 -6.35 -18.10 -8.57
C ILE A 51 -6.23 -18.34 -10.07
N LYS A 52 -5.55 -19.40 -10.47
CA LYS A 52 -5.47 -19.80 -11.90
C LYS A 52 -6.84 -20.02 -12.53
N LYS A 53 -7.80 -20.63 -11.82
CA LYS A 53 -9.16 -20.81 -12.33
C LYS A 53 -9.88 -19.51 -12.61
N PHE A 54 -9.66 -18.46 -11.81
CA PHE A 54 -10.21 -17.12 -12.09
C PHE A 54 -9.64 -16.55 -13.38
N ASN A 55 -8.34 -16.70 -13.63
CA ASN A 55 -7.73 -16.32 -14.90
C ASN A 55 -8.30 -17.10 -16.08
N ASP A 56 -8.36 -18.43 -15.95
CA ASP A 56 -8.76 -19.30 -17.06
C ASP A 56 -10.23 -19.10 -17.47
N ASN A 57 -11.10 -18.66 -16.55
CA ASN A 57 -12.52 -18.46 -16.77
C ASN A 57 -12.92 -16.99 -17.01
N PHE A 58 -11.98 -16.06 -16.93
CA PHE A 58 -12.28 -14.64 -17.13
C PHE A 58 -12.26 -14.29 -18.61
N GLU A 59 -13.37 -13.72 -19.09
CA GLU A 59 -13.47 -13.21 -20.46
C GLU A 59 -12.77 -11.85 -20.58
N GLY A 60 -11.45 -11.88 -20.59
CA GLY A 60 -10.59 -10.71 -20.62
C GLY A 60 -9.19 -11.05 -20.11
N ALA A 61 -8.40 -10.04 -19.78
CA ALA A 61 -7.09 -10.20 -19.15
C ALA A 61 -7.23 -10.05 -17.62
N PHE A 62 -6.79 -11.05 -16.89
CA PHE A 62 -6.73 -11.05 -15.44
C PHE A 62 -5.28 -11.16 -14.97
N ALA A 63 -4.88 -10.33 -14.03
CA ALA A 63 -3.59 -10.44 -13.37
C ALA A 63 -3.75 -10.23 -11.85
N ALA A 64 -3.04 -11.01 -11.06
CA ALA A 64 -3.09 -10.86 -9.62
C ALA A 64 -1.75 -11.18 -8.96
N GLU A 65 -1.49 -10.54 -7.83
CA GLU A 65 -0.38 -10.87 -6.95
C GLU A 65 -0.81 -10.73 -5.49
N PHE A 66 -0.44 -11.73 -4.70
CA PHE A 66 -0.69 -11.79 -3.27
C PHE A 66 0.63 -11.99 -2.55
N ILE A 67 0.91 -11.17 -1.53
CA ILE A 67 2.15 -11.23 -0.76
C ILE A 67 1.80 -11.44 0.70
N ASP A 68 2.29 -12.53 1.28
CA ASP A 68 2.24 -12.75 2.71
C ASP A 68 3.29 -11.89 3.41
N LEU A 69 2.88 -10.95 4.24
CA LEU A 69 3.81 -10.07 4.96
C LEU A 69 4.46 -10.76 6.17
N THR A 70 4.04 -11.98 6.51
CA THR A 70 4.61 -12.73 7.64
C THR A 70 5.84 -13.53 7.22
N ASP A 71 5.83 -14.08 6.00
CA ASP A 71 6.91 -14.95 5.51
C ASP A 71 7.44 -14.58 4.11
N GLY A 72 6.89 -13.53 3.49
CA GLY A 72 7.31 -13.04 2.19
C GLY A 72 6.90 -13.92 1.01
N GLN A 73 6.08 -14.95 1.22
CA GLN A 73 5.62 -15.81 0.13
C GLN A 73 4.70 -15.06 -0.82
N ARG A 74 4.81 -15.38 -2.11
CA ARG A 74 4.02 -14.74 -3.16
C ARG A 74 3.25 -15.77 -3.97
N VAL A 75 2.03 -15.44 -4.33
CA VAL A 75 1.21 -16.13 -5.32
C VAL A 75 0.87 -15.13 -6.39
N MET A 76 1.22 -15.42 -7.64
CA MET A 76 1.10 -14.47 -8.73
C MET A 76 0.67 -15.13 -10.04
N ILE A 77 -0.05 -14.37 -10.85
CA ILE A 77 -0.42 -14.74 -12.21
C ILE A 77 -0.41 -13.50 -13.09
N ASN A 78 0.20 -13.62 -14.27
CA ASN A 78 0.33 -12.53 -15.26
C ASN A 78 0.91 -11.22 -14.66
N GLN A 79 1.74 -11.33 -13.63
CA GLN A 79 2.20 -10.19 -12.82
C GLN A 79 2.98 -9.15 -13.65
N ASP A 80 3.62 -9.56 -14.74
CA ASP A 80 4.43 -8.68 -15.60
C ASP A 80 3.65 -8.02 -16.72
N VAL A 81 2.38 -8.43 -16.91
CA VAL A 81 1.52 -7.82 -17.94
C VAL A 81 1.17 -6.40 -17.55
N VAL A 82 1.47 -5.46 -18.47
CA VAL A 82 1.16 -4.04 -18.27
C VAL A 82 -0.30 -3.79 -18.62
N MET A 83 -1.05 -3.24 -17.67
CA MET A 83 -2.48 -2.95 -17.80
C MET A 83 -2.79 -1.50 -17.45
N ALA A 84 -3.96 -1.03 -17.83
CA ALA A 84 -4.48 0.27 -17.40
C ALA A 84 -4.69 0.28 -15.88
N THR A 85 -4.13 1.28 -15.21
CA THR A 85 -4.27 1.41 -13.76
C THR A 85 -5.63 1.95 -13.32
N ALA A 86 -6.33 2.63 -14.20
CA ALA A 86 -7.44 3.47 -13.77
C ALA A 86 -7.02 4.35 -12.57
N SER A 87 -7.83 4.40 -11.52
CA SER A 87 -7.54 5.24 -10.35
C SER A 87 -6.53 4.65 -9.35
N THR A 88 -6.01 3.44 -9.56
CA THR A 88 -4.98 2.92 -8.65
C THR A 88 -3.65 3.66 -8.76
N ILE A 89 -3.39 4.35 -9.89
CA ILE A 89 -2.22 5.23 -10.07
C ILE A 89 -2.15 6.34 -9.00
N LYS A 90 -3.27 6.72 -8.39
CA LYS A 90 -3.35 7.76 -7.34
C LYS A 90 -2.49 7.43 -6.11
N VAL A 91 -2.19 6.16 -5.89
CA VAL A 91 -1.28 5.74 -4.81
C VAL A 91 0.14 6.29 -5.03
N SER A 92 0.66 6.25 -6.26
CA SER A 92 1.98 6.81 -6.55
C SER A 92 1.99 8.35 -6.47
N ILE A 93 0.89 9.01 -6.81
CA ILE A 93 0.72 10.46 -6.63
C ILE A 93 0.76 10.82 -5.14
N LEU A 94 0.07 10.04 -4.29
CA LEU A 94 0.09 10.23 -2.83
C LEU A 94 1.49 10.10 -2.25
N VAL A 95 2.25 9.06 -2.65
CA VAL A 95 3.63 8.87 -2.20
C VAL A 95 4.52 10.05 -2.61
N GLU A 96 4.38 10.54 -3.85
CA GLU A 96 5.14 11.70 -4.32
C GLU A 96 4.78 12.98 -3.56
N LEU A 97 3.50 13.18 -3.24
CA LEU A 97 3.07 14.31 -2.41
C LEU A 97 3.80 14.32 -1.06
N PHE A 98 3.81 13.18 -0.37
CA PHE A 98 4.48 13.10 0.92
C PHE A 98 6.00 13.25 0.82
N ARG A 99 6.62 12.75 -0.26
CA ARG A 99 8.04 12.97 -0.54
C ARG A 99 8.36 14.46 -0.70
N GLN A 100 7.52 15.20 -1.42
CA GLN A 100 7.69 16.66 -1.56
C GLN A 100 7.39 17.41 -0.27
N ALA A 101 6.42 16.95 0.52
CA ALA A 101 6.05 17.58 1.78
C ALA A 101 7.20 17.55 2.81
N GLU A 102 8.07 16.55 2.77
CA GLU A 102 9.26 16.53 3.61
C GLU A 102 10.32 17.56 3.21
N GLN A 103 10.32 17.95 1.92
CA GLN A 103 11.21 18.97 1.40
C GLN A 103 10.62 20.38 1.49
N LYS A 104 9.29 20.48 1.64
CA LYS A 104 8.54 21.73 1.68
C LYS A 104 7.69 21.79 2.95
N PRO A 105 8.27 22.18 4.11
CA PRO A 105 7.49 22.29 5.36
C PRO A 105 6.22 23.12 5.18
N GLY A 106 5.09 22.61 5.67
CA GLY A 106 3.80 23.26 5.56
C GLY A 106 2.99 22.93 4.30
N LEU A 107 3.56 22.24 3.30
CA LEU A 107 2.85 21.89 2.06
C LEU A 107 1.49 21.23 2.32
N LEU A 108 1.41 20.22 3.18
CA LEU A 108 0.17 19.51 3.48
C LEU A 108 -0.91 20.40 4.10
N LYS A 109 -0.51 21.45 4.84
CA LYS A 109 -1.42 22.41 5.47
C LYS A 109 -1.76 23.60 4.58
N GLN A 110 -1.05 23.76 3.47
CA GLN A 110 -1.30 24.84 2.53
C GLN A 110 -2.75 24.77 2.04
N GLN A 111 -3.44 25.91 2.11
CA GLN A 111 -4.80 26.03 1.61
C GLN A 111 -4.76 26.27 0.10
N ARG A 112 -5.51 25.46 -0.63
CA ARG A 112 -5.68 25.60 -2.07
C ARG A 112 -7.12 26.00 -2.37
N PRO A 113 -7.37 27.20 -2.92
CA PRO A 113 -8.71 27.56 -3.33
C PRO A 113 -9.16 26.70 -4.52
N PHE A 114 -10.38 26.21 -4.45
CA PHE A 114 -11.02 25.49 -5.54
C PHE A 114 -11.60 26.50 -6.54
N LYS A 115 -11.26 26.35 -7.81
CA LYS A 115 -11.82 27.14 -8.90
C LYS A 115 -12.83 26.32 -9.70
N SER A 116 -13.97 26.89 -10.04
CA SER A 116 -15.04 26.19 -10.77
C SER A 116 -14.59 25.61 -12.11
N ASN A 117 -13.64 26.27 -12.79
CA ASN A 117 -13.07 25.81 -14.06
C ASN A 117 -12.09 24.63 -13.91
N GLU A 118 -11.70 24.28 -12.69
CA GLU A 118 -10.86 23.11 -12.39
C GLU A 118 -11.70 21.85 -12.23
N ALA A 119 -13.04 21.97 -12.16
CA ALA A 119 -13.92 20.80 -11.98
C ALA A 119 -13.77 19.80 -13.13
N THR A 120 -13.51 18.55 -12.77
CA THR A 120 -13.29 17.45 -13.71
C THR A 120 -14.42 16.42 -13.54
N GLY A 121 -15.23 16.24 -14.57
CA GLY A 121 -16.37 15.32 -14.53
C GLY A 121 -17.64 15.94 -13.89
N ARG A 122 -18.65 15.08 -13.67
CA ARG A 122 -19.98 15.50 -13.21
C ARG A 122 -20.21 15.38 -11.71
N GLY A 123 -19.19 15.03 -10.92
CA GLY A 123 -19.35 14.70 -9.50
C GLY A 123 -18.29 15.33 -8.61
N GLY A 124 -18.31 14.93 -7.34
CA GLY A 124 -17.25 15.19 -6.40
C GLY A 124 -17.11 16.65 -5.96
N MET A 125 -15.86 17.10 -5.83
CA MET A 125 -15.54 18.43 -5.33
C MET A 125 -16.26 19.56 -6.08
N GLY A 126 -16.38 19.45 -7.41
CA GLY A 126 -17.04 20.44 -8.24
C GLY A 126 -18.52 20.66 -7.96
N LYS A 127 -19.18 19.70 -7.26
CA LYS A 127 -20.58 19.84 -6.84
C LYS A 127 -20.75 20.13 -5.36
N LEU A 128 -19.78 19.73 -4.55
CA LEU A 128 -19.86 19.80 -3.09
C LEU A 128 -19.27 21.09 -2.54
N LEU A 129 -18.32 21.67 -3.24
CA LEU A 129 -17.64 22.88 -2.81
C LEU A 129 -18.10 24.10 -3.61
N SER A 130 -18.29 25.21 -2.93
CA SER A 130 -18.48 26.52 -3.58
C SER A 130 -17.21 26.94 -4.30
N ALA A 131 -17.33 27.77 -5.34
CA ALA A 131 -16.19 28.48 -5.91
C ALA A 131 -15.45 29.24 -4.77
N ASP A 132 -14.14 29.22 -4.83
CA ASP A 132 -13.24 29.84 -3.84
C ASP A 132 -13.20 29.16 -2.44
N SER A 133 -13.85 28.01 -2.26
CA SER A 133 -13.63 27.19 -1.06
C SER A 133 -12.16 26.83 -0.93
N ALA A 134 -11.55 27.11 0.20
CA ALA A 134 -10.17 26.74 0.48
C ALA A 134 -10.14 25.36 1.17
N VAL A 135 -9.35 24.44 0.61
CA VAL A 135 -9.17 23.07 1.13
C VAL A 135 -7.68 22.81 1.29
N SER A 136 -7.28 22.15 2.40
CA SER A 136 -5.88 21.83 2.58
C SER A 136 -5.40 20.80 1.54
N VAL A 137 -4.13 20.88 1.16
CA VAL A 137 -3.50 19.90 0.23
C VAL A 137 -3.67 18.46 0.75
N GLU A 138 -3.56 18.27 2.06
CA GLU A 138 -3.79 16.95 2.66
C GLU A 138 -5.25 16.49 2.53
N ASP A 139 -6.22 17.36 2.71
CA ASP A 139 -7.64 16.99 2.56
C ASP A 139 -7.99 16.71 1.10
N ILE A 140 -7.41 17.44 0.16
CA ILE A 140 -7.52 17.12 -1.27
C ILE A 140 -6.94 15.71 -1.55
N ALA A 141 -5.78 15.37 -0.95
CA ALA A 141 -5.20 14.04 -1.09
C ALA A 141 -6.08 12.93 -0.48
N LYS A 142 -6.73 13.18 0.68
CA LYS A 142 -7.75 12.26 1.24
C LYS A 142 -8.93 12.07 0.28
N ILE A 143 -9.46 13.14 -0.28
CA ILE A 143 -10.57 13.09 -1.26
C ILE A 143 -10.13 12.32 -2.51
N MET A 144 -8.91 12.54 -3.01
CA MET A 144 -8.33 11.81 -4.13
C MET A 144 -8.30 10.30 -3.89
N ILE A 145 -7.89 9.87 -2.71
CA ILE A 145 -7.74 8.44 -2.38
C ILE A 145 -9.09 7.81 -2.05
N ASN A 146 -9.84 8.40 -1.11
CA ASN A 146 -11.01 7.74 -0.52
C ASN A 146 -12.25 7.80 -1.38
N LEU A 147 -12.52 8.92 -2.01
CA LEU A 147 -13.62 9.08 -2.96
C LEU A 147 -13.19 8.79 -4.40
N SER A 148 -11.89 8.57 -4.61
CA SER A 148 -11.32 8.44 -5.95
C SER A 148 -11.66 9.63 -6.87
N GLU A 149 -11.79 10.82 -6.30
CA GLU A 149 -12.33 12.01 -6.96
C GLU A 149 -11.33 12.57 -7.98
N ASN A 150 -11.81 12.88 -9.19
CA ASN A 150 -10.95 13.19 -10.33
C ASN A 150 -10.45 14.63 -10.33
N THR A 151 -11.25 15.60 -9.83
CA THR A 151 -10.79 16.98 -9.67
C THR A 151 -9.66 17.04 -8.66
N ALA A 152 -9.85 16.41 -7.49
CA ALA A 152 -8.82 16.30 -6.46
C ALA A 152 -7.54 15.66 -7.02
N THR A 153 -7.68 14.64 -7.86
CA THR A 153 -6.53 14.00 -8.50
C THR A 153 -5.79 14.93 -9.43
N ASN A 154 -6.50 15.65 -10.28
CA ASN A 154 -5.89 16.57 -11.24
C ASN A 154 -5.19 17.73 -10.52
N LEU A 155 -5.79 18.25 -9.42
CA LEU A 155 -5.16 19.24 -8.56
C LEU A 155 -3.88 18.70 -7.92
N MET A 156 -3.86 17.45 -7.48
CA MET A 156 -2.65 16.83 -6.92
C MET A 156 -1.58 16.57 -8.00
N ILE A 157 -1.98 16.20 -9.22
CA ILE A 157 -1.03 16.08 -10.34
C ILE A 157 -0.38 17.42 -10.63
N ASP A 158 -1.15 18.51 -10.61
CA ASP A 158 -0.62 19.88 -10.81
C ASP A 158 0.29 20.30 -9.66
N GLU A 159 -0.04 19.92 -8.41
CA GLU A 159 0.76 20.25 -7.23
C GLU A 159 2.12 19.55 -7.24
N VAL A 160 2.14 18.25 -7.50
CA VAL A 160 3.38 17.46 -7.41
C VAL A 160 4.16 17.37 -8.72
N GLY A 161 3.48 17.54 -9.84
CA GLY A 161 4.04 17.39 -11.19
C GLY A 161 4.09 15.94 -11.66
N MET A 162 3.52 15.67 -12.82
CA MET A 162 3.47 14.33 -13.43
C MET A 162 4.85 13.71 -13.63
N GLU A 163 5.81 14.53 -14.07
CA GLU A 163 7.19 14.11 -14.27
C GLU A 163 7.86 13.66 -12.96
N ASN A 164 7.59 14.36 -11.85
CA ASN A 164 8.14 14.02 -10.55
C ASN A 164 7.57 12.68 -10.05
N VAL A 165 6.26 12.43 -10.25
CA VAL A 165 5.65 11.12 -9.95
C VAL A 165 6.37 10.02 -10.73
N ASN A 166 6.59 10.19 -12.02
CA ASN A 166 7.26 9.19 -12.85
C ASN A 166 8.74 8.99 -12.48
N LYS A 167 9.46 10.05 -12.15
CA LYS A 167 10.85 9.96 -11.65
C LYS A 167 10.91 9.18 -10.32
N ASN A 168 9.99 9.46 -9.41
CA ASN A 168 9.92 8.75 -8.15
C ASN A 168 9.54 7.28 -8.33
N ASN A 169 8.60 6.97 -9.24
CA ASN A 169 8.26 5.58 -9.59
C ASN A 169 9.50 4.82 -10.06
N VAL A 170 10.28 5.40 -10.97
CA VAL A 170 11.54 4.79 -11.46
C VAL A 170 12.54 4.61 -10.31
N ALA A 171 12.70 5.61 -9.43
CA ALA A 171 13.61 5.54 -8.28
C ALA A 171 13.21 4.44 -7.29
N MET A 172 11.91 4.17 -7.14
CA MET A 172 11.37 3.06 -6.33
C MET A 172 11.45 1.69 -7.03
N GLY A 173 11.95 1.62 -8.27
CA GLY A 173 12.02 0.38 -9.05
C GLY A 173 10.75 0.00 -9.81
N LEU A 174 9.77 0.89 -9.89
CA LEU A 174 8.49 0.67 -10.59
C LEU A 174 8.66 0.98 -12.08
N LYS A 175 9.10 0.00 -12.85
CA LYS A 175 9.56 0.18 -14.23
C LYS A 175 8.43 0.45 -15.22
N THR A 176 7.26 -0.13 -14.98
CA THR A 176 6.11 -0.09 -15.89
C THR A 176 5.04 0.90 -15.44
N MET A 177 5.12 1.37 -14.17
CA MET A 177 4.16 2.32 -13.61
C MET A 177 4.39 3.71 -14.17
N LYS A 178 3.44 4.19 -14.98
CA LYS A 178 3.52 5.47 -15.70
C LYS A 178 2.25 6.27 -15.53
N LEU A 179 2.41 7.51 -15.06
CA LEU A 179 1.37 8.54 -15.08
C LEU A 179 1.58 9.35 -16.39
N ARG A 180 0.68 9.22 -17.36
CA ARG A 180 0.79 9.84 -18.70
C ARG A 180 -0.25 10.90 -18.97
N ARG A 181 -1.36 10.87 -18.25
CA ARG A 181 -2.48 11.76 -18.46
C ARG A 181 -3.18 12.15 -17.17
N LYS A 182 -3.84 13.28 -17.19
CA LYS A 182 -4.81 13.66 -16.17
C LYS A 182 -6.05 12.75 -16.20
N MET A 183 -6.83 12.79 -15.14
CA MET A 183 -8.09 12.06 -15.09
C MET A 183 -9.08 12.64 -16.11
N LEU A 184 -9.79 11.76 -16.80
CA LEU A 184 -10.76 12.08 -17.87
C LEU A 184 -10.17 12.78 -19.11
N ASP A 185 -8.87 12.83 -19.29
CA ASP A 185 -8.23 13.19 -20.55
C ASP A 185 -8.37 11.99 -21.52
N THR A 186 -9.49 11.94 -22.20
CA THR A 186 -9.83 10.84 -23.12
C THR A 186 -9.11 10.97 -24.47
N GLU A 187 -8.68 12.14 -24.84
CA GLU A 187 -7.92 12.37 -26.08
C GLU A 187 -6.52 11.76 -25.96
N THR A 188 -5.80 12.06 -24.88
CA THR A 188 -4.51 11.43 -24.60
C THR A 188 -4.66 9.91 -24.45
N GLN A 189 -5.76 9.44 -23.80
CA GLN A 189 -6.05 8.02 -23.67
C GLN A 189 -6.21 7.34 -25.03
N ALA A 190 -7.01 7.91 -25.91
CA ALA A 190 -7.28 7.38 -27.25
C ALA A 190 -6.01 7.35 -28.10
N ALA A 191 -5.07 8.28 -27.88
CA ALA A 191 -3.77 8.31 -28.52
C ALA A 191 -2.74 7.30 -27.93
N GLY A 192 -3.17 6.40 -27.02
CA GLY A 192 -2.31 5.40 -26.39
C GLY A 192 -1.56 5.88 -25.14
N GLY A 193 -1.88 7.09 -24.65
CA GLY A 193 -1.27 7.68 -23.46
C GLY A 193 -1.97 7.28 -22.15
N ASP A 194 -2.40 6.02 -21.99
CA ASP A 194 -3.07 5.61 -20.77
C ASP A 194 -2.13 5.49 -19.56
N ASN A 195 -2.66 5.75 -18.37
CA ASN A 195 -1.96 5.48 -17.13
C ASN A 195 -1.85 3.97 -16.94
N SER A 196 -0.66 3.47 -16.76
CA SER A 196 -0.39 2.03 -16.81
C SER A 196 0.53 1.54 -15.69
N SER A 197 0.43 0.26 -15.37
CA SER A 197 1.35 -0.47 -14.49
C SER A 197 1.23 -1.97 -14.73
N SER A 198 2.27 -2.72 -14.44
CA SER A 198 2.16 -4.15 -14.18
C SER A 198 1.63 -4.41 -12.77
N THR A 199 1.09 -5.60 -12.56
CA THR A 199 0.69 -6.07 -11.22
C THR A 199 1.89 -6.14 -10.28
N ALA A 200 3.07 -6.56 -10.79
CA ALA A 200 4.33 -6.60 -10.04
C ALA A 200 4.77 -5.23 -9.51
N ASP A 201 4.64 -4.17 -10.33
CA ASP A 201 4.96 -2.81 -9.87
C ASP A 201 3.95 -2.32 -8.83
N GLY A 202 2.65 -2.61 -9.01
CA GLY A 202 1.63 -2.34 -8.01
C GLY A 202 1.92 -3.04 -6.68
N ALA A 203 2.28 -4.33 -6.74
CA ALA A 203 2.64 -5.13 -5.57
C ALA A 203 3.91 -4.59 -4.88
N THR A 204 4.90 -4.18 -5.67
CA THR A 204 6.13 -3.56 -5.14
C THR A 204 5.82 -2.25 -4.42
N LEU A 205 4.99 -1.37 -5.00
CA LEU A 205 4.57 -0.12 -4.34
C LEU A 205 3.84 -0.38 -3.03
N MET A 206 2.85 -1.28 -3.05
CA MET A 206 2.09 -1.61 -1.83
C MET A 206 2.96 -2.30 -0.77
N TYR A 207 3.93 -3.12 -1.18
CA TYR A 207 4.91 -3.72 -0.27
C TYR A 207 5.79 -2.65 0.40
N LYS A 208 6.29 -1.68 -0.38
CA LYS A 208 7.06 -0.55 0.16
C LYS A 208 6.24 0.29 1.14
N ILE A 209 4.95 0.50 0.88
CA ILE A 209 4.03 1.17 1.82
C ILE A 209 3.83 0.32 3.09
N ALA A 210 3.65 -0.99 2.96
CA ALA A 210 3.43 -1.88 4.09
C ALA A 210 4.63 -1.96 5.03
N THR A 211 5.85 -1.95 4.47
CA THR A 211 7.12 -2.06 5.20
C THR A 211 7.77 -0.72 5.52
N CYS A 212 7.19 0.38 5.05
CA CYS A 212 7.79 1.72 5.11
C CYS A 212 9.20 1.80 4.48
N ASP A 213 9.42 1.06 3.38
CA ASP A 213 10.58 1.17 2.51
C ASP A 213 10.32 2.17 1.37
N LEU A 214 9.89 3.38 1.74
CA LEU A 214 9.59 4.50 0.86
C LEU A 214 10.66 5.59 1.00
N PRO A 215 10.82 6.48 -0.01
CA PRO A 215 11.72 7.63 0.08
C PRO A 215 11.09 8.76 0.92
N VAL A 216 10.52 8.41 2.06
CA VAL A 216 9.89 9.30 3.04
C VAL A 216 10.16 8.80 4.46
N SER A 217 9.95 9.66 5.47
CA SER A 217 10.07 9.27 6.88
C SER A 217 9.02 8.21 7.27
N LYS A 218 9.28 7.51 8.37
CA LYS A 218 8.29 6.56 8.93
C LYS A 218 6.98 7.24 9.32
N ALA A 219 7.03 8.50 9.76
CA ALA A 219 5.83 9.28 10.07
C ALA A 219 5.00 9.56 8.83
N SER A 220 5.62 9.98 7.73
CA SER A 220 4.95 10.17 6.44
C SER A 220 4.39 8.85 5.89
N CYS A 221 5.15 7.75 6.01
CA CYS A 221 4.66 6.43 5.63
C CYS A 221 3.42 6.01 6.43
N ALA A 222 3.44 6.20 7.76
CA ALA A 222 2.28 5.93 8.61
C ALA A 222 1.06 6.76 8.16
N ARG A 223 1.28 8.04 7.86
CA ARG A 223 0.21 8.93 7.40
C ARG A 223 -0.36 8.53 6.03
N ILE A 224 0.48 8.09 5.08
CA ILE A 224 0.03 7.51 3.81
C ILE A 224 -0.90 6.32 4.07
N ARG A 225 -0.52 5.40 4.94
CA ARG A 225 -1.34 4.24 5.30
C ARG A 225 -2.66 4.65 5.95
N GLU A 226 -2.64 5.56 6.91
CA GLU A 226 -3.85 6.10 7.55
C GLU A 226 -4.83 6.68 6.54
N ILE A 227 -4.34 7.47 5.56
CA ILE A 227 -5.17 8.01 4.48
C ILE A 227 -5.81 6.89 3.65
N MET A 228 -5.06 5.84 3.34
CA MET A 228 -5.56 4.70 2.57
C MET A 228 -6.50 3.79 3.39
N GLU A 229 -6.44 3.81 4.72
CA GLU A 229 -7.31 3.06 5.63
C GLU A 229 -8.65 3.75 5.93
N ILE A 230 -8.82 5.04 5.58
CA ILE A 230 -10.11 5.72 5.70
C ILE A 230 -11.16 4.92 4.91
N PRO A 231 -12.36 4.68 5.46
CA PRO A 231 -13.39 3.91 4.77
C PRO A 231 -13.69 4.44 3.37
N GLN A 232 -13.73 3.54 2.41
CA GLN A 232 -14.00 3.83 1.00
C GLN A 232 -15.33 3.20 0.58
N PRO A 233 -15.94 3.64 -0.54
CA PRO A 233 -17.11 2.97 -1.11
C PRO A 233 -16.88 1.48 -1.30
N GLU A 234 -17.98 0.71 -1.35
CA GLU A 234 -17.95 -0.73 -1.61
C GLU A 234 -17.22 -1.03 -2.93
N HIS A 235 -16.43 -2.08 -2.91
CA HIS A 235 -15.71 -2.55 -4.10
C HIS A 235 -15.47 -4.07 -4.02
N PRO A 236 -15.70 -4.82 -5.12
CA PRO A 236 -15.62 -6.29 -5.14
C PRO A 236 -14.33 -6.86 -4.54
N ALA A 237 -13.19 -6.18 -4.69
CA ALA A 237 -11.92 -6.63 -4.12
C ALA A 237 -11.83 -6.45 -2.59
N LYS A 238 -12.65 -5.58 -2.00
CA LYS A 238 -12.65 -5.31 -0.55
C LYS A 238 -13.82 -5.97 0.18
N ASP A 239 -14.94 -6.16 -0.49
CA ASP A 239 -16.19 -6.67 0.11
C ASP A 239 -16.02 -7.97 0.91
N PRO A 240 -15.17 -8.95 0.49
CA PRO A 240 -14.99 -10.18 1.25
C PRO A 240 -14.27 -10.01 2.60
N ILE A 241 -13.63 -8.87 2.83
CA ILE A 241 -12.83 -8.62 4.03
C ILE A 241 -13.74 -8.01 5.09
N PRO A 242 -13.87 -8.62 6.29
CA PRO A 242 -14.72 -8.10 7.35
C PRO A 242 -14.36 -6.65 7.74
N ALA A 243 -15.38 -5.84 8.05
CA ALA A 243 -15.22 -4.41 8.34
C ALA A 243 -14.32 -4.10 9.53
N ASN A 244 -14.14 -5.05 10.45
CA ASN A 244 -13.24 -4.93 11.60
C ASN A 244 -11.77 -5.27 11.28
N VAL A 245 -11.45 -5.64 10.04
CA VAL A 245 -10.08 -5.83 9.57
C VAL A 245 -9.67 -4.58 8.79
N PRO A 246 -8.70 -3.77 9.28
CA PRO A 246 -8.27 -2.58 8.57
C PRO A 246 -7.62 -2.93 7.23
N VAL A 247 -7.95 -2.16 6.19
CA VAL A 247 -7.39 -2.32 4.85
C VAL A 247 -6.96 -0.98 4.31
N ALA A 248 -5.67 -0.79 4.10
CA ALA A 248 -5.17 0.32 3.29
C ALA A 248 -5.46 -0.01 1.82
N PHE A 249 -6.39 0.72 1.21
CA PHE A 249 -7.01 0.31 -0.05
C PHE A 249 -7.03 1.41 -1.10
N LYS A 250 -6.93 1.01 -2.36
CA LYS A 250 -7.26 1.86 -3.51
C LYS A 250 -7.86 1.02 -4.62
N TRP A 251 -9.03 1.43 -5.08
CA TRP A 251 -9.68 0.86 -6.26
C TRP A 251 -9.50 1.71 -7.51
N GLY A 252 -9.68 1.10 -8.67
CA GLY A 252 -9.69 1.77 -9.96
C GLY A 252 -10.65 1.09 -10.91
N GLY A 253 -11.46 1.89 -11.61
CA GLY A 253 -12.44 1.39 -12.58
C GLY A 253 -12.50 2.26 -13.82
N LEU A 254 -12.58 1.60 -14.98
CA LEU A 254 -12.93 2.14 -16.28
C LEU A 254 -13.82 1.10 -16.97
N GLU A 255 -14.39 1.42 -18.12
CA GLU A 255 -15.06 0.40 -18.91
C GLU A 255 -14.08 -0.73 -19.26
N GLY A 256 -14.44 -1.98 -18.96
CA GLY A 256 -13.58 -3.15 -19.14
C GLY A 256 -12.41 -3.29 -18.16
N VAL A 257 -12.30 -2.42 -17.16
CA VAL A 257 -11.21 -2.44 -16.15
C VAL A 257 -11.78 -2.37 -14.75
N SER A 258 -11.36 -3.30 -13.88
CA SER A 258 -11.67 -3.27 -12.44
C SER A 258 -10.43 -3.70 -11.67
N ASN A 259 -9.85 -2.77 -10.93
CA ASN A 259 -8.62 -2.96 -10.19
C ASN A 259 -8.83 -2.72 -8.69
N GLY A 260 -8.20 -3.55 -7.85
CA GLY A 260 -8.18 -3.39 -6.41
C GLY A 260 -6.79 -3.67 -5.86
N TRP A 261 -6.21 -2.71 -5.14
CA TRP A 261 -4.91 -2.81 -4.47
C TRP A 261 -5.10 -2.62 -2.98
N GLY A 262 -4.69 -3.59 -2.18
CA GLY A 262 -4.92 -3.55 -0.74
C GLY A 262 -3.80 -4.12 0.09
N ILE A 263 -3.56 -3.50 1.26
CA ILE A 263 -2.78 -4.04 2.37
C ILE A 263 -3.79 -4.40 3.45
N VAL A 264 -3.96 -5.68 3.71
CA VAL A 264 -4.92 -6.20 4.68
C VAL A 264 -4.19 -6.43 6.00
N ASN A 265 -4.53 -5.66 7.01
CA ASN A 265 -3.95 -5.78 8.35
C ASN A 265 -4.65 -6.92 9.14
N LEU A 266 -4.69 -8.11 8.52
CA LEU A 266 -5.23 -9.30 9.18
C LEU A 266 -4.35 -9.66 10.37
N PRO A 267 -4.90 -9.74 11.59
CA PRO A 267 -4.11 -10.11 12.77
C PRO A 267 -3.40 -11.46 12.56
N ASP A 268 -2.12 -11.52 12.90
CA ASP A 268 -1.16 -12.64 12.77
C ASP A 268 -0.77 -13.03 11.34
N ARG A 269 -1.48 -12.56 10.31
CA ARG A 269 -1.14 -12.87 8.93
C ARG A 269 -1.49 -11.72 7.97
N PRO A 270 -0.92 -10.52 8.14
CA PRO A 270 -1.15 -9.43 7.22
C PRO A 270 -0.65 -9.81 5.82
N TYR A 271 -1.37 -9.34 4.80
CA TYR A 271 -1.05 -9.65 3.41
C TYR A 271 -1.39 -8.49 2.48
N ILE A 272 -0.78 -8.51 1.30
CA ILE A 272 -1.09 -7.60 0.20
C ILE A 272 -1.86 -8.39 -0.86
N PHE A 273 -2.82 -7.73 -1.47
CA PHE A 273 -3.41 -8.19 -2.72
C PHE A 273 -3.37 -7.10 -3.78
N ILE A 274 -3.05 -7.48 -5.00
CA ILE A 274 -3.22 -6.72 -6.22
C ILE A 274 -4.05 -7.57 -7.15
N ILE A 275 -5.20 -7.07 -7.57
CA ILE A 275 -6.08 -7.71 -8.55
C ILE A 275 -6.35 -6.68 -9.64
N ASN A 276 -6.00 -7.01 -10.87
CA ASN A 276 -6.19 -6.17 -12.04
C ASN A 276 -6.94 -6.94 -13.12
N THR A 277 -7.87 -6.26 -13.79
CA THR A 277 -8.57 -6.78 -14.96
C THR A 277 -8.52 -5.77 -16.10
N SER A 278 -8.48 -6.25 -17.34
CA SER A 278 -8.58 -5.46 -18.56
C SER A 278 -9.33 -6.23 -19.63
N TYR A 279 -9.90 -5.53 -20.61
CA TYR A 279 -10.75 -6.14 -21.63
C TYR A 279 -11.87 -7.01 -21.05
N GLY A 280 -12.27 -6.72 -19.83
CA GLY A 280 -13.25 -7.51 -19.10
C GLY A 280 -14.68 -7.30 -19.61
N PRO A 281 -15.58 -8.18 -19.19
CA PRO A 281 -17.01 -7.97 -19.41
C PRO A 281 -17.48 -6.69 -18.71
N ARG A 282 -18.72 -6.27 -19.02
CA ARG A 282 -19.30 -5.06 -18.42
C ARG A 282 -19.27 -5.07 -16.88
N ASP A 283 -19.41 -6.25 -16.27
CA ASP A 283 -19.32 -6.44 -14.82
C ASP A 283 -18.32 -7.55 -14.45
N PRO A 284 -17.07 -7.21 -14.10
CA PRO A 284 -16.06 -8.15 -13.65
C PRO A 284 -16.16 -8.50 -12.15
N SER A 285 -17.17 -7.99 -11.44
CA SER A 285 -17.27 -8.04 -9.98
C SER A 285 -17.18 -9.44 -9.39
N ALA A 286 -17.79 -10.44 -10.06
CA ALA A 286 -17.79 -11.82 -9.57
C ALA A 286 -16.37 -12.40 -9.52
N THR A 287 -15.55 -12.17 -10.56
CA THR A 287 -14.16 -12.65 -10.62
C THR A 287 -13.30 -11.92 -9.60
N VAL A 288 -13.38 -10.60 -9.51
CA VAL A 288 -12.59 -9.79 -8.58
C VAL A 288 -12.94 -10.14 -7.13
N ARG A 289 -14.24 -10.25 -6.80
CA ARG A 289 -14.72 -10.67 -5.47
C ARG A 289 -14.28 -12.08 -5.13
N GLY A 290 -14.43 -13.01 -6.05
CA GLY A 290 -14.07 -14.42 -5.84
C GLY A 290 -12.57 -14.61 -5.58
N ALA A 291 -11.70 -13.92 -6.32
CA ALA A 291 -10.26 -13.96 -6.11
C ALA A 291 -9.86 -13.37 -4.74
N SER A 292 -10.46 -12.25 -4.36
CA SER A 292 -10.24 -11.64 -3.05
C SER A 292 -10.77 -12.51 -1.90
N GLN A 293 -11.95 -13.13 -2.05
CA GLN A 293 -12.51 -14.05 -1.07
C GLN A 293 -11.59 -15.26 -0.86
N LEU A 294 -11.10 -15.86 -1.95
CA LEU A 294 -10.19 -16.99 -1.88
C LEU A 294 -8.90 -16.64 -1.13
N ALA A 295 -8.37 -15.42 -1.37
CA ALA A 295 -7.20 -14.93 -0.66
C ALA A 295 -7.48 -14.72 0.84
N PHE A 296 -8.59 -14.04 1.18
CA PHE A 296 -8.97 -13.81 2.57
C PHE A 296 -9.17 -15.13 3.32
N ASP A 297 -9.83 -16.12 2.71
CA ASP A 297 -10.02 -17.46 3.27
C ASP A 297 -8.69 -18.18 3.50
N TYR A 298 -7.77 -18.10 2.53
CA TYR A 298 -6.44 -18.70 2.63
C TYR A 298 -5.66 -18.11 3.81
N TYR A 299 -5.49 -16.79 3.84
CA TYR A 299 -4.72 -16.12 4.90
C TYR A 299 -5.39 -16.23 6.28
N SER A 300 -6.72 -16.19 6.35
CA SER A 300 -7.48 -16.37 7.60
C SER A 300 -7.33 -17.77 8.18
N ARG A 301 -7.22 -18.79 7.34
CA ARG A 301 -6.92 -20.18 7.79
C ARG A 301 -5.54 -20.24 8.40
N LEU A 302 -4.53 -19.68 7.74
CA LEU A 302 -3.16 -19.67 8.22
C LEU A 302 -3.00 -18.84 9.52
N ALA A 303 -3.68 -17.69 9.61
CA ALA A 303 -3.62 -16.79 10.76
C ALA A 303 -4.06 -17.45 12.06
N ARG A 304 -5.02 -18.39 12.01
CA ARG A 304 -5.65 -18.99 13.19
C ARG A 304 -5.39 -20.49 13.33
N SER A 305 -4.46 -21.02 12.57
CA SER A 305 -4.14 -22.45 12.61
C SER A 305 -2.83 -22.70 13.34
N THR A 306 -2.80 -23.77 14.12
CA THR A 306 -1.56 -24.35 14.63
C THR A 306 -0.75 -24.95 13.47
N GLU A 307 0.51 -25.29 13.69
CA GLU A 307 1.32 -26.02 12.72
C GLU A 307 0.72 -27.37 12.29
N TYR A 308 -0.16 -27.93 13.13
CA TYR A 308 -0.88 -29.18 12.85
C TYR A 308 -2.24 -28.98 12.18
N GLY A 309 -2.58 -27.73 11.80
CA GLY A 309 -3.78 -27.39 11.03
C GLY A 309 -5.07 -27.26 11.84
N SER A 310 -5.03 -27.37 13.17
CA SER A 310 -6.21 -27.12 14.01
C SER A 310 -6.43 -25.62 14.19
N ARG A 311 -7.70 -25.17 14.13
CA ARG A 311 -8.04 -23.77 14.33
C ARG A 311 -8.11 -23.42 15.80
N VAL A 312 -7.53 -22.26 16.14
CA VAL A 312 -7.62 -21.68 17.47
C VAL A 312 -8.72 -20.60 17.47
N PRO A 313 -9.62 -20.60 18.48
CA PRO A 313 -10.62 -19.54 18.62
C PRO A 313 -9.96 -18.15 18.69
N ALA A 314 -10.57 -17.14 18.05
CA ALA A 314 -10.00 -15.80 17.96
C ALA A 314 -9.71 -15.17 19.33
N ALA A 315 -10.57 -15.41 20.33
CA ALA A 315 -10.37 -14.93 21.70
C ALA A 315 -9.12 -15.54 22.37
N VAL A 316 -8.83 -16.82 22.11
CA VAL A 316 -7.63 -17.50 22.64
C VAL A 316 -6.36 -16.96 21.98
N MET A 317 -6.40 -16.73 20.66
CA MET A 317 -5.30 -16.09 19.94
C MET A 317 -5.06 -14.66 20.42
N ALA A 318 -6.10 -13.87 20.64
CA ALA A 318 -5.99 -12.51 21.16
C ALA A 318 -5.33 -12.49 22.54
N LYS A 319 -5.72 -13.41 23.45
CA LYS A 319 -5.10 -13.55 24.76
C LYS A 319 -3.61 -13.93 24.64
N ALA A 320 -3.27 -14.93 23.85
CA ALA A 320 -1.89 -15.37 23.67
C ALA A 320 -0.98 -14.23 23.12
N ARG A 321 -1.54 -13.35 22.29
CA ARG A 321 -0.82 -12.14 21.79
C ARG A 321 -0.61 -11.12 22.90
N ALA A 322 -1.65 -10.84 23.70
CA ALA A 322 -1.55 -9.93 24.83
C ALA A 322 -0.49 -10.39 25.82
N ASP A 323 -0.49 -11.68 26.17
CA ASP A 323 0.49 -12.29 27.07
C ASP A 323 1.92 -12.19 26.51
N LYS A 324 2.10 -12.43 25.21
CA LYS A 324 3.40 -12.29 24.52
C LYS A 324 3.87 -10.83 24.41
N ALA A 325 2.97 -9.87 24.29
CA ALA A 325 3.31 -8.45 24.29
C ALA A 325 3.72 -7.96 25.69
N ALA A 326 3.10 -8.49 26.75
CA ALA A 326 3.42 -8.16 28.14
C ALA A 326 4.72 -8.79 28.62
N SER A 327 5.24 -9.82 27.93
CA SER A 327 6.50 -10.50 28.26
C SER A 327 7.74 -9.94 27.55
N LYS A 328 7.57 -8.90 26.72
CA LYS A 328 8.64 -8.14 26.05
C LYS A 328 8.83 -6.77 26.69
#